data_18fb5f50b1c636ba3207198e106e7fa7
#
_entry.id   18fb5f50b1c636ba3207198e106e7fa7
#
_cell.length_a   1.000
_cell.length_b   1.000
_cell.length_c   1.000
_cell.angle_alpha   90.00
_cell.angle_beta   90.00
_cell.angle_gamma   90.00
#
_symmetry.space_group_name_H-M   'P 1'
#
loop_
_entity.id
_entity.type
_entity.pdbx_description
1 polymer ?
#
loop_
_entity_poly.entity_id
_entity_poly.type
_entity_poly.pdbx_seq_one_letter_code
_entity_poly.pdbx_strand_id
1 'polypeptide(L)'
;MMCPRLYYLRRPMADSAFFCTLSHEGVLAVIGNDASKFLQGQLTCNLNYLSETRSSLGARCTQKGRMQSSFRILLEPEGCLLAMARELVEPQLADLKKYAVFSKSKLTDDSASWVRFGLNQADAVLQSLGLDLPAETDSVARANGLIAIRVSPGRAELWTAADQADSLLQQLKAQLVEADLDQWILGQIRAGIGQVMPQTRELFIPQMLNLQAVGAVSFKKGCYTGQEIVARMQYLGKLK
;
A
#
# COMPACT_ATOMS: atom_id res chain seq x y z
N MET A 1 11.01 -15.65 -47.51
CA MET A 1 10.33 -15.98 -46.24
C MET A 1 11.09 -15.20 -45.14
N MET A 2 10.70 -13.97 -44.88
CA MET A 2 11.41 -13.08 -43.94
C MET A 2 10.86 -13.35 -42.53
N CYS A 3 11.76 -13.70 -41.61
CA CYS A 3 11.48 -13.88 -40.20
C CYS A 3 11.11 -12.50 -39.57
N PRO A 4 9.99 -12.36 -38.82
CA PRO A 4 9.67 -11.10 -38.18
C PRO A 4 10.70 -10.86 -37.06
N ARG A 5 11.40 -9.71 -37.12
CA ARG A 5 12.24 -9.20 -36.04
C ARG A 5 11.39 -9.07 -34.79
N LEU A 6 11.64 -9.91 -33.78
CA LEU A 6 11.19 -9.69 -32.40
C LEU A 6 11.78 -8.36 -31.95
N TYR A 7 10.94 -7.36 -31.80
CA TYR A 7 11.23 -6.18 -31.00
C TYR A 7 11.31 -6.62 -29.54
N TYR A 8 12.49 -7.01 -29.10
CA TYR A 8 12.80 -7.01 -27.67
C TYR A 8 12.80 -5.55 -27.24
N LEU A 9 11.64 -5.04 -26.81
CA LEU A 9 11.57 -3.86 -25.97
C LEU A 9 12.52 -4.14 -24.81
N ARG A 10 13.57 -3.32 -24.67
CA ARG A 10 14.49 -3.37 -23.54
C ARG A 10 13.64 -3.10 -22.28
N ARG A 11 13.23 -4.18 -21.60
CA ARG A 11 12.63 -4.06 -20.27
C ARG A 11 13.69 -3.45 -19.38
N PRO A 12 13.39 -2.34 -18.66
CA PRO A 12 14.37 -1.78 -17.73
C PRO A 12 14.80 -2.89 -16.75
N MET A 13 16.10 -3.02 -16.54
CA MET A 13 16.62 -3.96 -15.57
C MET A 13 16.18 -3.52 -14.18
N ALA A 14 16.01 -4.46 -13.24
CA ALA A 14 15.54 -4.19 -11.88
C ALA A 14 16.36 -3.13 -11.12
N ASP A 15 17.60 -2.86 -11.60
CA ASP A 15 18.52 -1.89 -11.00
C ASP A 15 18.52 -0.52 -11.72
N SER A 16 17.69 -0.32 -12.75
CA SER A 16 17.59 0.97 -13.44
C SER A 16 16.57 1.89 -12.78
N ALA A 17 16.82 3.20 -12.86
CA ALA A 17 15.86 4.21 -12.41
C ALA A 17 14.66 4.25 -13.36
N PHE A 18 13.45 4.09 -12.81
CA PHE A 18 12.19 4.15 -13.54
C PHE A 18 11.05 4.63 -12.68
N PHE A 19 9.94 5.00 -13.31
CA PHE A 19 8.65 5.14 -12.66
C PHE A 19 7.57 4.35 -13.40
N CYS A 20 6.46 4.05 -12.71
CA CYS A 20 5.23 3.55 -13.34
C CYS A 20 4.00 4.06 -12.58
N THR A 21 2.86 4.14 -13.28
CA THR A 21 1.59 4.48 -12.65
C THR A 21 1.00 3.27 -11.95
N LEU A 22 0.60 3.41 -10.67
CA LEU A 22 0.01 2.33 -9.86
C LEU A 22 -1.51 2.25 -10.06
N SER A 23 -1.94 2.01 -11.29
CA SER A 23 -3.37 2.00 -11.69
C SER A 23 -4.17 0.81 -11.14
N HIS A 24 -3.48 -0.25 -10.72
CA HIS A 24 -4.08 -1.47 -10.17
C HIS A 24 -4.56 -1.32 -8.72
N GLU A 25 -4.28 -0.20 -8.09
CA GLU A 25 -4.66 0.06 -6.70
C GLU A 25 -5.59 1.27 -6.61
N GLY A 26 -6.47 1.24 -5.63
CA GLY A 26 -7.34 2.33 -5.24
C GLY A 26 -7.10 2.74 -3.79
N VAL A 27 -7.79 3.78 -3.36
CA VAL A 27 -7.65 4.38 -2.03
C VAL A 27 -8.98 4.38 -1.31
N LEU A 28 -9.03 3.74 -0.13
CA LEU A 28 -10.13 3.84 0.83
C LEU A 28 -9.75 4.91 1.85
N ALA A 29 -10.58 5.94 2.00
CA ALA A 29 -10.44 6.94 3.05
C ALA A 29 -11.35 6.62 4.23
N VAL A 30 -10.80 6.74 5.45
CA VAL A 30 -11.54 6.63 6.71
C VAL A 30 -11.22 7.88 7.52
N ILE A 31 -12.15 8.83 7.51
CA ILE A 31 -11.95 10.20 8.03
C ILE A 31 -12.90 10.44 9.21
N GLY A 32 -12.42 11.08 10.25
CA GLY A 32 -13.16 11.48 11.45
C GLY A 32 -12.42 11.17 12.75
N ASN A 33 -12.89 11.75 13.83
CA ASN A 33 -12.23 11.70 15.15
C ASN A 33 -12.01 10.28 15.70
N ASP A 34 -12.87 9.33 15.32
CA ASP A 34 -12.77 7.95 15.76
C ASP A 34 -12.06 7.04 14.75
N ALA A 35 -11.57 7.57 13.61
CA ALA A 35 -11.05 6.76 12.50
C ALA A 35 -9.93 5.80 12.95
N SER A 36 -8.91 6.30 13.62
CA SER A 36 -7.78 5.48 14.11
C SER A 36 -8.24 4.46 15.15
N LYS A 37 -9.12 4.84 16.09
CA LYS A 37 -9.66 3.94 17.12
C LYS A 37 -10.50 2.83 16.48
N PHE A 38 -11.34 3.17 15.52
CA PHE A 38 -12.17 2.22 14.77
C PHE A 38 -11.28 1.23 14.01
N LEU A 39 -10.34 1.73 13.21
CA LEU A 39 -9.44 0.91 12.41
C LEU A 39 -8.51 0.04 13.27
N GLN A 40 -8.11 0.52 14.46
CA GLN A 40 -7.29 -0.27 15.39
C GLN A 40 -7.95 -1.61 15.75
N GLY A 41 -9.28 -1.67 15.85
CA GLY A 41 -10.03 -2.90 16.10
C GLY A 41 -10.32 -3.75 14.86
N GLN A 42 -9.99 -3.27 13.65
CA GLN A 42 -10.30 -3.95 12.40
C GLN A 42 -9.08 -4.52 11.67
N LEU A 43 -7.89 -3.93 11.90
CA LEU A 43 -6.70 -4.16 11.09
C LEU A 43 -5.60 -4.90 11.84
N THR A 44 -4.74 -5.60 11.12
CA THR A 44 -3.64 -6.39 11.70
C THR A 44 -2.47 -5.53 12.17
N CYS A 45 -2.23 -4.38 11.54
CA CYS A 45 -1.16 -3.44 11.92
C CYS A 45 -1.54 -2.61 13.15
N ASN A 46 -0.55 -2.05 13.83
CA ASN A 46 -0.78 -1.20 15.00
C ASN A 46 -0.76 0.27 14.59
N LEU A 47 -1.93 0.91 14.61
CA LEU A 47 -2.08 2.31 14.21
C LEU A 47 -1.38 3.30 15.15
N ASN A 48 -1.05 2.89 16.37
CA ASN A 48 -0.27 3.73 17.30
C ASN A 48 1.17 3.96 16.83
N TYR A 49 1.65 3.20 15.84
CA TYR A 49 2.98 3.38 15.24
C TYR A 49 2.95 4.25 13.98
N LEU A 50 1.75 4.61 13.49
CA LEU A 50 1.61 5.57 12.41
C LEU A 50 1.90 6.97 12.89
N SER A 51 2.51 7.76 12.02
CA SER A 51 2.72 9.20 12.23
C SER A 51 2.72 9.91 10.85
N GLU A 52 2.86 11.22 10.85
CA GLU A 52 3.03 11.99 9.60
C GLU A 52 4.27 11.55 8.80
N THR A 53 5.27 10.99 9.49
CA THR A 53 6.53 10.52 8.91
C THR A 53 6.64 9.00 8.81
N ARG A 54 5.58 8.25 9.18
CA ARG A 54 5.61 6.79 9.16
C ARG A 54 4.29 6.18 8.72
N SER A 55 4.35 5.36 7.68
CA SER A 55 3.28 4.50 7.18
C SER A 55 3.36 3.08 7.77
N SER A 56 2.46 2.21 7.38
CA SER A 56 2.55 0.78 7.65
C SER A 56 1.90 -0.04 6.54
N LEU A 57 2.34 -1.28 6.37
CA LEU A 57 1.54 -2.30 5.72
C LEU A 57 0.54 -2.87 6.72
N GLY A 58 -0.56 -3.43 6.21
CA GLY A 58 -1.55 -4.09 7.04
C GLY A 58 -2.48 -4.98 6.23
N ALA A 59 -3.33 -5.72 6.93
CA ALA A 59 -4.41 -6.49 6.34
C ALA A 59 -5.67 -6.38 7.19
N ARG A 60 -6.81 -6.61 6.56
CA ARG A 60 -8.06 -6.87 7.25
C ARG A 60 -8.45 -8.32 7.09
N CYS A 61 -8.87 -8.95 8.18
CA CYS A 61 -9.23 -10.36 8.21
C CYS A 61 -10.71 -10.56 8.52
N THR A 62 -11.25 -11.71 8.12
CA THR A 62 -12.50 -12.26 8.68
C THR A 62 -12.26 -12.73 10.11
N GLN A 63 -13.32 -13.05 10.84
CA GLN A 63 -13.25 -13.68 12.18
C GLN A 63 -12.45 -15.00 12.16
N LYS A 64 -12.39 -15.68 11.00
CA LYS A 64 -11.60 -16.91 10.79
C LYS A 64 -10.13 -16.62 10.43
N GLY A 65 -9.66 -15.38 10.56
CA GLY A 65 -8.28 -14.97 10.26
C GLY A 65 -7.92 -14.97 8.78
N ARG A 66 -8.90 -15.14 7.86
CA ARG A 66 -8.66 -15.08 6.42
C ARG A 66 -8.66 -13.63 5.94
N MET A 67 -7.65 -13.25 5.15
CA MET A 67 -7.50 -11.88 4.68
C MET A 67 -8.54 -11.51 3.63
N GLN A 68 -9.23 -10.40 3.87
CA GLN A 68 -10.19 -9.80 2.93
C GLN A 68 -9.50 -8.76 2.03
N SER A 69 -8.48 -8.11 2.55
CA SER A 69 -7.61 -7.17 1.83
C SER A 69 -6.25 -7.07 2.51
N SER A 70 -5.25 -6.65 1.77
CA SER A 70 -3.98 -6.11 2.26
C SER A 70 -3.79 -4.72 1.69
N PHE A 71 -3.10 -3.84 2.40
CA PHE A 71 -3.00 -2.43 2.05
C PHE A 71 -1.75 -1.80 2.67
N ARG A 72 -1.38 -0.65 2.11
CA ARG A 72 -0.55 0.34 2.79
C ARG A 72 -1.47 1.39 3.44
N ILE A 73 -1.19 1.74 4.69
CA ILE A 73 -1.96 2.74 5.44
C ILE A 73 -1.10 3.96 5.76
N LEU A 74 -1.67 5.13 5.54
CA LEU A 74 -1.12 6.44 5.85
C LEU A 74 -2.00 7.15 6.87
N LEU A 75 -1.35 7.89 7.78
CA LEU A 75 -2.04 8.83 8.64
C LEU A 75 -2.24 10.15 7.90
N GLU A 76 -3.46 10.69 7.96
CA GLU A 76 -3.84 12.03 7.54
C GLU A 76 -4.33 12.83 8.75
N PRO A 77 -4.34 14.17 8.70
CA PRO A 77 -4.76 15.00 9.83
C PRO A 77 -6.15 14.63 10.38
N GLU A 78 -7.05 14.21 9.51
CA GLU A 78 -8.43 13.88 9.86
C GLU A 78 -8.72 12.38 9.87
N GLY A 79 -7.74 11.51 9.66
CA GLY A 79 -7.96 10.07 9.62
C GLY A 79 -6.88 9.25 8.95
N CYS A 80 -7.27 8.29 8.09
CA CYS A 80 -6.34 7.40 7.42
C CYS A 80 -6.72 7.15 5.96
N LEU A 81 -5.70 6.97 5.11
CA LEU A 81 -5.84 6.47 3.74
C LEU A 81 -5.28 5.05 3.64
N LEU A 82 -6.02 4.16 3.00
CA LEU A 82 -5.62 2.76 2.78
C LEU A 82 -5.54 2.49 1.28
N ALA A 83 -4.34 2.25 0.77
CA ALA A 83 -4.10 1.86 -0.61
C ALA A 83 -4.13 0.34 -0.76
N MET A 84 -4.97 -0.18 -1.62
CA MET A 84 -5.20 -1.61 -1.81
C MET A 84 -5.56 -1.93 -3.26
N ALA A 85 -5.65 -3.22 -3.63
CA ALA A 85 -6.16 -3.62 -4.94
C ALA A 85 -7.48 -2.90 -5.25
N ARG A 86 -7.57 -2.29 -6.43
CA ARG A 86 -8.68 -1.40 -6.82
C ARG A 86 -10.04 -2.05 -6.66
N GLU A 87 -10.17 -3.29 -7.10
CA GLU A 87 -11.43 -4.03 -7.07
C GLU A 87 -11.84 -4.45 -5.64
N LEU A 88 -10.94 -4.34 -4.65
CA LEU A 88 -11.24 -4.61 -3.25
C LEU A 88 -11.69 -3.39 -2.46
N VAL A 89 -11.60 -2.17 -3.02
CA VAL A 89 -11.99 -0.93 -2.32
C VAL A 89 -13.47 -0.96 -1.97
N GLU A 90 -14.35 -1.19 -2.95
CA GLU A 90 -15.79 -1.21 -2.71
C GLU A 90 -16.26 -2.35 -1.79
N PRO A 91 -15.84 -3.62 -1.97
CA PRO A 91 -16.15 -4.68 -1.02
C PRO A 91 -15.65 -4.39 0.41
N GLN A 92 -14.46 -3.81 0.54
CA GLN A 92 -13.87 -3.44 1.82
C GLN A 92 -14.65 -2.30 2.48
N LEU A 93 -15.04 -1.28 1.72
CA LEU A 93 -15.87 -0.17 2.15
C LEU A 93 -17.23 -0.65 2.66
N ALA A 94 -17.94 -1.46 1.86
CA ALA A 94 -19.25 -2.00 2.21
C ALA A 94 -19.22 -2.83 3.51
N ASP A 95 -18.14 -3.58 3.68
CA ASP A 95 -17.98 -4.45 4.83
C ASP A 95 -17.57 -3.68 6.10
N LEU A 96 -16.66 -2.71 6.01
CA LEU A 96 -16.28 -1.85 7.13
C LEU A 96 -17.43 -0.98 7.63
N LYS A 97 -18.31 -0.48 6.74
CA LYS A 97 -19.49 0.31 7.13
C LYS A 97 -20.40 -0.40 8.13
N LYS A 98 -20.48 -1.74 8.07
CA LYS A 98 -21.27 -2.54 9.02
C LYS A 98 -20.78 -2.41 10.46
N TYR A 99 -19.47 -2.19 10.63
CA TYR A 99 -18.81 -2.07 11.94
C TYR A 99 -18.65 -0.62 12.40
N ALA A 100 -18.81 0.35 11.49
CA ALA A 100 -18.60 1.76 11.75
C ALA A 100 -19.87 2.48 12.29
N VAL A 101 -20.97 1.78 12.52
CA VAL A 101 -22.30 2.38 12.86
C VAL A 101 -22.23 3.31 14.07
N PHE A 102 -21.39 2.99 15.05
CA PHE A 102 -21.20 3.82 16.26
C PHE A 102 -19.91 4.64 16.24
N SER A 103 -19.18 4.62 15.14
CA SER A 103 -17.95 5.38 14.97
C SER A 103 -18.25 6.74 14.33
N LYS A 104 -17.65 7.80 14.85
CA LYS A 104 -17.67 9.13 14.22
C LYS A 104 -16.67 9.17 13.07
N SER A 105 -16.82 8.24 12.14
CA SER A 105 -15.93 8.10 10.97
C SER A 105 -16.75 7.98 9.69
N LYS A 106 -16.34 8.72 8.67
CA LYS A 106 -16.84 8.62 7.30
C LYS A 106 -15.90 7.75 6.48
N LEU A 107 -16.45 6.76 5.80
CA LEU A 107 -15.71 5.86 4.92
C LEU A 107 -16.11 6.13 3.48
N THR A 108 -15.13 6.39 2.60
CA THR A 108 -15.36 6.69 1.17
C THR A 108 -14.33 6.00 0.29
N ASP A 109 -14.74 5.61 -0.92
CA ASP A 109 -13.79 5.35 -2.00
C ASP A 109 -13.26 6.70 -2.48
N ASP A 110 -11.98 6.95 -2.22
CA ASP A 110 -11.29 8.19 -2.56
C ASP A 110 -10.28 7.99 -3.70
N SER A 111 -10.41 6.90 -4.41
CA SER A 111 -9.49 6.53 -5.48
C SER A 111 -9.42 7.56 -6.60
N ALA A 112 -10.50 8.32 -6.85
CA ALA A 112 -10.53 9.35 -7.87
C ALA A 112 -9.78 10.63 -7.47
N SER A 113 -9.53 10.84 -6.17
CA SER A 113 -8.82 12.02 -5.65
C SER A 113 -7.29 11.88 -5.72
N TRP A 114 -6.77 10.66 -5.92
CA TRP A 114 -5.36 10.37 -5.83
C TRP A 114 -4.82 9.70 -7.08
N VAL A 115 -3.63 10.14 -7.53
CA VAL A 115 -2.79 9.41 -8.49
C VAL A 115 -1.51 9.00 -7.79
N ARG A 116 -1.06 7.78 -8.06
CA ARG A 116 0.09 7.18 -7.40
C ARG A 116 1.08 6.64 -8.42
N PHE A 117 2.36 6.90 -8.19
CA PHE A 117 3.45 6.42 -8.99
C PHE A 117 4.38 5.54 -8.14
N GLY A 118 4.82 4.42 -8.72
CA GLY A 118 5.91 3.62 -8.18
C GLY A 118 7.23 4.10 -8.76
N LEU A 119 8.21 4.35 -7.90
CA LEU A 119 9.54 4.82 -8.25
C LEU A 119 10.58 3.78 -7.86
N ASN A 120 11.55 3.53 -8.75
CA ASN A 120 12.71 2.67 -8.50
C ASN A 120 14.00 3.45 -8.73
N GLN A 121 14.94 3.40 -7.77
CA GLN A 121 16.24 4.09 -7.82
C GLN A 121 16.14 5.58 -8.20
N ALA A 122 15.13 6.28 -7.67
CA ALA A 122 14.78 7.65 -8.05
C ALA A 122 14.91 8.66 -6.91
N ASP A 123 15.80 8.44 -5.93
CA ASP A 123 15.94 9.32 -4.76
C ASP A 123 16.36 10.75 -5.17
N ALA A 124 17.19 10.90 -6.20
CA ALA A 124 17.56 12.23 -6.74
C ALA A 124 16.33 12.99 -7.28
N VAL A 125 15.38 12.27 -7.90
CA VAL A 125 14.14 12.88 -8.39
C VAL A 125 13.25 13.30 -7.22
N LEU A 126 13.12 12.48 -6.18
CA LEU A 126 12.39 12.86 -4.96
C LEU A 126 12.97 14.12 -4.33
N GLN A 127 14.31 14.22 -4.23
CA GLN A 127 14.99 15.41 -3.73
C GLN A 127 14.73 16.64 -4.60
N SER A 128 14.71 16.50 -5.93
CA SER A 128 14.39 17.62 -6.85
C SER A 128 12.94 18.12 -6.69
N LEU A 129 12.04 17.26 -6.22
CA LEU A 129 10.66 17.61 -5.87
C LEU A 129 10.51 18.19 -4.45
N GLY A 130 11.61 18.33 -3.72
CA GLY A 130 11.64 18.82 -2.33
C GLY A 130 11.29 17.76 -1.28
N LEU A 131 11.33 16.48 -1.65
CA LEU A 131 11.02 15.36 -0.77
C LEU A 131 12.31 14.72 -0.25
N ASP A 132 12.65 14.96 1.00
CA ASP A 132 13.76 14.29 1.71
C ASP A 132 13.23 13.01 2.37
N LEU A 133 13.19 11.93 1.57
CA LEU A 133 12.63 10.65 2.01
C LEU A 133 13.70 9.75 2.64
N PRO A 134 13.61 9.45 3.95
CA PRO A 134 14.57 8.56 4.61
C PRO A 134 14.66 7.18 3.95
N ALA A 135 15.81 6.53 4.10
CA ALA A 135 16.06 5.20 3.54
C ALA A 135 15.31 4.08 4.28
N GLU A 136 14.90 4.32 5.52
CA GLU A 136 14.16 3.35 6.33
C GLU A 136 12.79 3.02 5.70
N THR A 137 12.48 1.73 5.58
CA THR A 137 11.17 1.27 5.07
C THR A 137 10.03 1.83 5.92
N ASP A 138 8.92 2.14 5.28
CA ASP A 138 7.71 2.77 5.81
C ASP A 138 7.87 4.26 6.19
N SER A 139 9.06 4.87 6.00
CA SER A 139 9.22 6.32 6.14
C SER A 139 8.34 7.08 5.15
N VAL A 140 7.86 8.23 5.57
CA VAL A 140 7.02 9.15 4.79
C VAL A 140 7.67 10.53 4.77
N ALA A 141 7.74 11.14 3.59
CA ALA A 141 8.10 12.54 3.41
C ALA A 141 6.95 13.29 2.71
N ARG A 142 6.72 14.53 3.09
CA ARG A 142 5.64 15.37 2.54
C ARG A 142 6.19 16.74 2.17
N ALA A 143 5.94 17.18 0.96
CA ALA A 143 6.27 18.51 0.49
C ALA A 143 5.41 18.88 -0.74
N ASN A 144 5.06 20.14 -0.89
CA ASN A 144 4.43 20.69 -2.11
C ASN A 144 3.14 19.94 -2.55
N GLY A 145 2.35 19.42 -1.60
CA GLY A 145 1.16 18.61 -1.91
C GLY A 145 1.47 17.17 -2.33
N LEU A 146 2.75 16.76 -2.29
CA LEU A 146 3.20 15.40 -2.59
C LEU A 146 3.43 14.60 -1.32
N ILE A 147 3.22 13.28 -1.40
CA ILE A 147 3.55 12.33 -0.35
C ILE A 147 4.45 11.25 -0.95
N ALA A 148 5.66 11.11 -0.42
CA ALA A 148 6.56 10.02 -0.77
C ALA A 148 6.64 9.00 0.36
N ILE A 149 6.67 7.71 0.02
CA ILE A 149 6.71 6.61 0.99
C ILE A 149 7.80 5.64 0.59
N ARG A 150 8.73 5.32 1.48
CA ARG A 150 9.74 4.27 1.27
C ARG A 150 9.11 2.89 1.42
N VAL A 151 8.97 2.15 0.33
CA VAL A 151 8.36 0.80 0.37
C VAL A 151 9.36 -0.32 0.54
N SER A 152 10.59 -0.11 0.08
CA SER A 152 11.75 -0.99 0.27
C SER A 152 13.03 -0.23 -0.14
N PRO A 153 14.24 -0.75 0.09
CA PRO A 153 15.47 -0.08 -0.32
C PRO A 153 15.45 0.31 -1.80
N GLY A 154 15.72 1.59 -2.08
CA GLY A 154 15.72 2.17 -3.43
C GLY A 154 14.35 2.30 -4.10
N ARG A 155 13.25 1.95 -3.42
CA ARG A 155 11.90 2.01 -3.99
C ARG A 155 10.97 2.87 -3.16
N ALA A 156 10.17 3.68 -3.83
CA ALA A 156 9.21 4.58 -3.18
C ALA A 156 7.88 4.60 -3.93
N GLU A 157 6.82 4.87 -3.21
CA GLU A 157 5.57 5.36 -3.78
C GLU A 157 5.56 6.88 -3.73
N LEU A 158 5.03 7.53 -4.76
CA LEU A 158 4.81 8.97 -4.81
C LEU A 158 3.34 9.21 -5.09
N TRP A 159 2.67 9.92 -4.19
CA TRP A 159 1.26 10.23 -4.26
C TRP A 159 1.06 11.71 -4.55
N THR A 160 0.07 12.01 -5.37
CA THR A 160 -0.35 13.38 -5.69
C THR A 160 -1.87 13.47 -5.81
N ALA A 161 -2.43 14.64 -5.58
CA ALA A 161 -3.81 14.90 -5.90
C ALA A 161 -4.06 14.75 -7.41
N ALA A 162 -5.25 14.29 -7.79
CA ALA A 162 -5.57 13.97 -9.18
C ALA A 162 -5.45 15.16 -10.12
N ASP A 163 -5.76 16.38 -9.66
CA ASP A 163 -5.66 17.63 -10.42
C ASP A 163 -4.20 18.06 -10.71
N GLN A 164 -3.23 17.54 -9.95
CA GLN A 164 -1.80 17.82 -10.13
C GLN A 164 -1.06 16.68 -10.85
N ALA A 165 -1.74 15.58 -11.13
CA ALA A 165 -1.13 14.36 -11.64
C ALA A 165 -0.43 14.53 -12.98
N ASP A 166 -1.06 15.26 -13.92
CA ASP A 166 -0.49 15.48 -15.26
C ASP A 166 0.80 16.30 -15.20
N SER A 167 0.85 17.33 -14.35
CA SER A 167 2.06 18.12 -14.15
C SER A 167 3.20 17.29 -13.58
N LEU A 168 2.91 16.48 -12.56
CA LEU A 168 3.89 15.57 -11.97
C LEU A 168 4.35 14.51 -12.97
N LEU A 169 3.45 13.93 -13.76
CA LEU A 169 3.77 12.95 -14.77
C LEU A 169 4.79 13.50 -15.80
N GLN A 170 4.61 14.75 -16.25
CA GLN A 170 5.57 15.39 -17.17
C GLN A 170 6.94 15.56 -16.50
N GLN A 171 7.00 15.93 -15.22
CA GLN A 171 8.24 16.06 -14.48
C GLN A 171 8.96 14.71 -14.35
N LEU A 172 8.22 13.63 -14.08
CA LEU A 172 8.77 12.28 -14.00
C LEU A 172 9.30 11.81 -15.35
N LYS A 173 8.56 12.01 -16.45
CA LYS A 173 8.98 11.67 -17.83
C LYS A 173 10.22 12.41 -18.29
N ALA A 174 10.46 13.59 -17.79
CA ALA A 174 11.68 14.36 -18.12
C ALA A 174 12.94 13.78 -17.46
N GLN A 175 12.81 13.00 -16.39
CA GLN A 175 13.93 12.53 -15.58
C GLN A 175 14.07 11.01 -15.51
N LEU A 176 13.00 10.27 -15.75
CA LEU A 176 12.94 8.81 -15.58
C LEU A 176 12.30 8.14 -16.79
N VAL A 177 12.63 6.88 -16.99
CA VAL A 177 11.97 6.02 -17.96
C VAL A 177 10.64 5.53 -17.38
N GLU A 178 9.56 5.60 -18.15
CA GLU A 178 8.30 4.98 -17.80
C GLU A 178 8.38 3.47 -18.03
N ALA A 179 8.09 2.69 -17.01
CA ALA A 179 8.13 1.24 -17.04
C ALA A 179 6.72 0.64 -16.93
N ASP A 180 6.56 -0.59 -17.38
CA ASP A 180 5.34 -1.36 -17.19
C ASP A 180 5.12 -1.65 -15.70
N LEU A 181 3.84 -1.76 -15.30
CA LEU A 181 3.43 -2.10 -13.94
C LEU A 181 4.05 -3.43 -13.46
N ASP A 182 4.27 -4.39 -14.36
CA ASP A 182 4.91 -5.66 -14.05
C ASP A 182 6.30 -5.52 -13.43
N GLN A 183 7.07 -4.46 -13.80
CA GLN A 183 8.37 -4.18 -13.21
C GLN A 183 8.23 -3.76 -11.74
N TRP A 184 7.19 -2.98 -11.43
CA TRP A 184 6.88 -2.60 -10.05
C TRP A 184 6.45 -3.81 -9.23
N ILE A 185 5.53 -4.62 -9.76
CA ILE A 185 5.03 -5.84 -9.09
C ILE A 185 6.18 -6.83 -8.85
N LEU A 186 7.09 -7.02 -9.82
CA LEU A 186 8.28 -7.84 -9.62
C LEU A 186 9.13 -7.35 -8.43
N GLY A 187 9.28 -6.03 -8.29
CA GLY A 187 9.96 -5.45 -7.14
C GLY A 187 9.25 -5.71 -5.81
N GLN A 188 7.91 -5.70 -5.78
CA GLN A 188 7.13 -6.05 -4.59
C GLN A 188 7.34 -7.52 -4.20
N ILE A 189 7.29 -8.42 -5.18
CA ILE A 189 7.56 -9.86 -4.98
C ILE A 189 8.97 -10.08 -4.41
N ARG A 190 9.99 -9.42 -4.97
CA ARG A 190 11.39 -9.51 -4.48
C ARG A 190 11.55 -8.96 -3.07
N ALA A 191 10.77 -7.95 -2.70
CA ALA A 191 10.73 -7.41 -1.34
C ALA A 191 9.91 -8.26 -0.36
N GLY A 192 9.31 -9.38 -0.79
CA GLY A 192 8.47 -10.24 0.02
C GLY A 192 7.11 -9.62 0.39
N ILE A 193 6.68 -8.59 -0.32
CA ILE A 193 5.41 -7.89 -0.07
C ILE A 193 4.33 -8.57 -0.90
N GLY A 194 3.54 -9.43 -0.26
CA GLY A 194 2.37 -10.08 -0.87
C GLY A 194 1.14 -9.17 -0.83
N GLN A 195 0.31 -9.27 -1.87
CA GLN A 195 -0.93 -8.51 -1.98
C GLN A 195 -2.13 -9.45 -2.12
N VAL A 196 -3.22 -9.15 -1.43
CA VAL A 196 -4.52 -9.81 -1.61
C VAL A 196 -5.20 -9.19 -2.82
N MET A 197 -5.54 -10.03 -3.79
CA MET A 197 -6.28 -9.68 -4.99
C MET A 197 -7.71 -10.24 -4.91
N PRO A 198 -8.67 -9.81 -5.75
CA PRO A 198 -10.04 -10.33 -5.74
C PRO A 198 -10.12 -11.86 -5.76
N GLN A 199 -9.29 -12.50 -6.59
CA GLN A 199 -9.25 -13.95 -6.77
C GLN A 199 -8.68 -14.69 -5.56
N THR A 200 -7.92 -13.98 -4.71
CA THR A 200 -7.28 -14.55 -3.50
C THR A 200 -7.91 -14.06 -2.20
N ARG A 201 -9.00 -13.30 -2.29
CA ARG A 201 -9.76 -12.84 -1.12
C ARG A 201 -10.24 -14.03 -0.29
N GLU A 202 -9.99 -13.98 1.01
CA GLU A 202 -10.34 -15.02 2.00
C GLU A 202 -9.67 -16.40 1.79
N LEU A 203 -8.68 -16.51 0.90
CA LEU A 203 -7.93 -17.76 0.72
C LEU A 203 -6.80 -17.92 1.73
N PHE A 204 -6.15 -16.82 2.13
CA PHE A 204 -4.92 -16.85 2.92
C PHE A 204 -5.11 -16.23 4.30
N ILE A 205 -4.40 -16.74 5.29
CA ILE A 205 -4.11 -16.04 6.54
C ILE A 205 -2.82 -15.20 6.35
N PRO A 206 -2.56 -14.17 7.17
CA PRO A 206 -1.38 -13.29 7.00
C PRO A 206 -0.05 -14.02 6.89
N GLN A 207 0.15 -15.09 7.67
CA GLN A 207 1.39 -15.86 7.66
C GLN A 207 1.66 -16.61 6.35
N MET A 208 0.63 -16.95 5.58
CA MET A 208 0.80 -17.60 4.27
C MET A 208 1.42 -16.67 3.23
N LEU A 209 1.29 -15.36 3.41
CA LEU A 209 1.94 -14.33 2.58
C LEU A 209 3.11 -13.63 3.30
N ASN A 210 3.61 -14.20 4.41
CA ASN A 210 4.69 -13.63 5.21
C ASN A 210 4.47 -12.19 5.69
N LEU A 211 3.22 -11.76 5.86
CA LEU A 211 2.92 -10.37 6.24
C LEU A 211 3.50 -9.98 7.60
N GLN A 212 3.74 -10.94 8.50
CA GLN A 212 4.44 -10.69 9.76
C GLN A 212 5.90 -10.31 9.56
N ALA A 213 6.56 -10.85 8.52
CA ALA A 213 7.97 -10.57 8.24
C ALA A 213 8.19 -9.17 7.67
N VAL A 214 7.17 -8.60 6.99
CA VAL A 214 7.18 -7.22 6.45
C VAL A 214 6.49 -6.22 7.37
N GLY A 215 6.28 -6.56 8.66
CA GLY A 215 5.72 -5.63 9.65
C GLY A 215 4.22 -5.37 9.55
N ALA A 216 3.50 -6.04 8.66
CA ALA A 216 2.07 -5.82 8.44
C ALA A 216 1.16 -6.42 9.53
N VAL A 217 1.70 -7.19 10.47
CA VAL A 217 0.95 -7.81 11.57
C VAL A 217 1.60 -7.45 12.90
N SER A 218 0.85 -6.85 13.80
CA SER A 218 1.28 -6.60 15.18
C SER A 218 0.70 -7.63 16.12
N PHE A 219 1.58 -8.33 16.86
CA PHE A 219 1.21 -9.23 17.94
C PHE A 219 1.23 -8.56 19.33
N LYS A 220 1.59 -7.26 19.38
CA LYS A 220 1.70 -6.48 20.62
C LYS A 220 0.60 -5.43 20.77
N LYS A 221 -0.35 -5.38 19.82
CA LYS A 221 -1.50 -4.48 19.90
C LYS A 221 -2.69 -5.16 20.61
N GLY A 222 -3.73 -4.37 20.92
CA GLY A 222 -5.02 -4.88 21.42
C GLY A 222 -5.79 -5.72 20.38
N CYS A 223 -7.00 -6.15 20.75
CA CYS A 223 -7.83 -7.03 19.93
C CYS A 223 -8.19 -6.40 18.57
N TYR A 224 -8.23 -7.25 17.54
CA TYR A 224 -8.74 -6.94 16.21
C TYR A 224 -9.45 -8.15 15.60
N THR A 225 -10.27 -7.91 14.58
CA THR A 225 -11.02 -8.98 13.91
C THR A 225 -10.10 -10.06 13.33
N GLY A 226 -10.29 -11.32 13.75
CA GLY A 226 -9.50 -12.47 13.30
C GLY A 226 -8.20 -12.71 14.07
N GLN A 227 -7.89 -11.88 15.07
CA GLN A 227 -6.64 -11.97 15.83
C GLN A 227 -6.41 -13.34 16.48
N GLU A 228 -7.46 -13.98 17.03
CA GLU A 228 -7.30 -15.28 17.70
C GLU A 228 -6.66 -16.31 16.78
N ILE A 229 -7.14 -16.43 15.54
CA ILE A 229 -6.61 -17.40 14.58
C ILE A 229 -5.20 -17.01 14.13
N VAL A 230 -4.98 -15.71 13.86
CA VAL A 230 -3.66 -15.18 13.44
C VAL A 230 -2.62 -15.39 14.55
N ALA A 231 -2.96 -15.08 15.81
CA ALA A 231 -2.05 -15.27 16.95
C ALA A 231 -1.82 -16.77 17.23
N ARG A 232 -2.89 -17.59 17.20
CA ARG A 232 -2.76 -19.04 17.37
C ARG A 232 -1.83 -19.66 16.33
N MET A 233 -1.94 -19.26 15.07
CA MET A 233 -1.05 -19.72 14.01
C MET A 233 0.41 -19.30 14.27
N GLN A 234 0.65 -18.10 14.77
CA GLN A 234 2.00 -17.59 15.08
C GLN A 234 2.71 -18.41 16.18
N TYR A 235 1.98 -18.79 17.23
CA TYR A 235 2.58 -19.39 18.43
C TYR A 235 2.44 -20.90 18.48
N LEU A 236 1.41 -21.48 17.89
CA LEU A 236 1.08 -22.91 18.02
C LEU A 236 0.94 -23.61 16.66
N GLY A 237 0.84 -22.88 15.57
CA GLY A 237 0.59 -23.43 14.25
C GLY A 237 1.86 -23.79 13.50
N LYS A 238 1.70 -24.72 12.53
CA LYS A 238 2.65 -24.96 11.45
C LYS A 238 1.90 -24.78 10.15
N LEU A 239 2.43 -23.96 9.24
CA LEU A 239 1.96 -23.92 7.87
C LEU A 239 2.33 -25.25 7.20
N LYS A 240 1.37 -25.86 6.53
CA LYS A 240 1.59 -27.07 5.71
C LYS A 240 1.86 -26.64 4.27
#